data_f6d77bd48110f6a7f917854757a340c5
#
_entry.id   f6d77bd48110f6a7f917854757a340c5
#
_cell.length_a   1.000
_cell.length_b   1.000
_cell.length_c   1.000
_cell.angle_alpha   90.00
_cell.angle_beta   90.00
_cell.angle_gamma   90.00
#
_symmetry.space_group_name_H-M   'P 1'
#
loop_
_entity.id
_entity.type
_entity.pdbx_description
1 polymer ?
#
loop_
_entity_poly.entity_id
_entity_poly.type
_entity_poly.pdbx_seq_one_letter_code
_entity_poly.pdbx_strand_id
1 'polypeptide(L)'
;WRLPVVSLIDTPGFMVGPESEAEGAPRLMSDLFIAGATLTQPIVAIFLRRAYGLGAMAMTGGSFEVPRYAVSWPQGEFGAMGLEGAVHLGFRQELAEAPDEGARQALFDKLLAEMYNKGRAVEAASYLEIDAVIQPEETRAAISRALVSG
;
A
#
# COMPACT_ATOMS: atom_id res chain seq x y z
N TRP A 1 -1.00 -12.45 24.09
CA TRP A 1 0.45 -12.77 23.99
C TRP A 1 1.33 -11.59 24.39
N ARG A 2 0.80 -10.37 24.30
CA ARG A 2 1.54 -9.12 24.58
C ARG A 2 2.86 -8.99 23.83
N LEU A 3 2.89 -9.48 22.61
CA LEU A 3 4.04 -9.38 21.71
C LEU A 3 3.83 -8.25 20.73
N PRO A 4 4.88 -7.51 20.36
CA PRO A 4 4.81 -6.55 19.26
C PRO A 4 4.49 -7.27 17.95
N VAL A 5 3.87 -6.53 17.02
CA VAL A 5 3.53 -7.03 15.70
C VAL A 5 4.49 -6.46 14.67
N VAL A 6 5.07 -7.32 13.84
CA VAL A 6 5.79 -6.91 12.65
C VAL A 6 4.93 -7.26 11.44
N SER A 7 4.48 -6.25 10.73
CA SER A 7 3.69 -6.40 9.51
C SER A 7 4.58 -6.27 8.27
N LEU A 8 4.70 -7.35 7.51
CA LEU A 8 5.41 -7.36 6.22
C LEU A 8 4.38 -7.21 5.10
N ILE A 9 4.43 -6.10 4.36
CA ILE A 9 3.35 -5.67 3.48
C ILE A 9 3.77 -5.79 2.02
N ASP A 10 3.08 -6.66 1.29
CA ASP A 10 3.05 -6.72 -0.17
C ASP A 10 1.62 -7.10 -0.58
N THR A 11 0.76 -6.12 -0.76
CA THR A 11 -0.65 -6.35 -1.04
C THR A 11 -1.16 -5.51 -2.22
N PRO A 12 -1.92 -6.12 -3.16
CA PRO A 12 -2.60 -5.38 -4.21
C PRO A 12 -3.88 -4.67 -3.74
N GLY A 13 -4.19 -4.72 -2.44
CA GLY A 13 -5.44 -4.27 -1.86
C GLY A 13 -6.38 -5.44 -1.53
N PHE A 14 -7.58 -5.11 -1.13
CA PHE A 14 -8.63 -6.11 -0.91
C PHE A 14 -9.22 -6.62 -2.23
N MET A 15 -9.64 -7.87 -2.21
CA MET A 15 -10.42 -8.43 -3.31
C MET A 15 -11.79 -7.74 -3.38
N VAL A 16 -12.19 -7.33 -4.57
CA VAL A 16 -13.46 -6.65 -4.86
C VAL A 16 -14.24 -7.42 -5.93
N GLY A 17 -15.54 -7.19 -5.99
CA GLY A 17 -16.42 -7.76 -6.98
C GLY A 17 -17.50 -8.67 -6.38
N PRO A 18 -18.52 -9.02 -7.19
CA PRO A 18 -19.72 -9.71 -6.70
C PRO A 18 -19.43 -11.05 -6.02
N GLU A 19 -18.47 -11.81 -6.51
CA GLU A 19 -18.08 -13.10 -5.92
C GLU A 19 -17.46 -12.90 -4.53
N SER A 20 -16.51 -11.98 -4.42
CA SER A 20 -15.85 -11.65 -3.17
C SER A 20 -16.82 -11.09 -2.13
N GLU A 21 -17.77 -10.26 -2.58
CA GLU A 21 -18.82 -9.72 -1.72
C GLU A 21 -19.78 -10.81 -1.23
N ALA A 22 -20.16 -11.76 -2.11
CA ALA A 22 -21.00 -12.91 -1.74
C ALA A 22 -20.32 -13.83 -0.72
N GLU A 23 -19.00 -13.94 -0.74
CA GLU A 23 -18.20 -14.68 0.23
C GLU A 23 -17.98 -13.92 1.56
N GLY A 24 -18.48 -12.70 1.68
CA GLY A 24 -18.41 -11.90 2.89
C GLY A 24 -17.11 -11.12 3.07
N ALA A 25 -16.35 -10.86 2.00
CA ALA A 25 -15.13 -10.09 2.05
C ALA A 25 -15.26 -8.74 2.78
N PRO A 26 -16.34 -7.94 2.62
CA PRO A 26 -16.51 -6.69 3.34
C PRO A 26 -16.48 -6.85 4.87
N ARG A 27 -17.06 -7.94 5.39
CA ARG A 27 -17.04 -8.26 6.81
C ARG A 27 -15.63 -8.60 7.27
N LEU A 28 -14.93 -9.46 6.54
CA LEU A 28 -13.56 -9.85 6.88
C LEU A 28 -12.60 -8.66 6.85
N MET A 29 -12.78 -7.74 5.90
CA MET A 29 -12.06 -6.48 5.84
C MET A 29 -12.31 -5.63 7.09
N SER A 30 -13.58 -5.49 7.49
CA SER A 30 -13.96 -4.75 8.70
C SER A 30 -13.37 -5.38 9.96
N ASP A 31 -13.39 -6.69 10.08
CA ASP A 31 -12.81 -7.42 11.21
C ASP A 31 -11.30 -7.16 11.34
N LEU A 32 -10.58 -7.06 10.22
CA LEU A 32 -9.14 -6.73 10.22
C LEU A 32 -8.88 -5.30 10.72
N PHE A 33 -9.69 -4.32 10.29
CA PHE A 33 -9.61 -2.95 10.81
C PHE A 33 -9.93 -2.87 12.30
N ILE A 34 -10.97 -3.58 12.75
CA ILE A 34 -11.33 -3.64 14.18
C ILE A 34 -10.20 -4.26 15.00
N ALA A 35 -9.60 -5.35 14.50
CA ALA A 35 -8.45 -5.98 15.16
C ALA A 35 -7.26 -5.02 15.27
N GLY A 36 -6.97 -4.27 14.22
CA GLY A 36 -5.93 -3.24 14.24
C GLY A 36 -6.23 -2.12 15.23
N ALA A 37 -7.45 -1.59 15.21
CA ALA A 37 -7.87 -0.50 16.09
C ALA A 37 -7.92 -0.87 17.58
N THR A 38 -8.10 -2.15 17.90
CA THR A 38 -8.12 -2.66 19.27
C THR A 38 -6.78 -3.21 19.75
N LEU A 39 -5.79 -3.27 18.89
CA LEU A 39 -4.45 -3.75 19.22
C LEU A 39 -3.76 -2.76 20.16
N THR A 40 -3.31 -3.26 21.31
CA THR A 40 -2.60 -2.45 22.31
C THR A 40 -1.07 -2.58 22.22
N GLN A 41 -0.58 -3.50 21.40
CA GLN A 41 0.83 -3.73 21.21
C GLN A 41 1.36 -2.93 20.01
N PRO A 42 2.62 -2.48 20.04
CA PRO A 42 3.19 -1.71 18.95
C PRO A 42 3.24 -2.52 17.65
N ILE A 43 2.94 -1.84 16.55
CA ILE A 43 3.12 -2.35 15.19
C ILE A 43 4.39 -1.72 14.61
N VAL A 44 5.19 -2.51 13.92
CA VAL A 44 6.25 -2.05 13.00
C VAL A 44 5.86 -2.53 11.60
N ALA A 45 5.70 -1.60 10.67
CA ALA A 45 5.30 -1.90 9.31
C ALA A 45 6.48 -1.81 8.34
N ILE A 46 6.65 -2.84 7.53
CA ILE A 46 7.68 -2.91 6.49
C ILE A 46 6.99 -3.13 5.14
N PHE A 47 7.02 -2.13 4.28
CA PHE A 47 6.48 -2.24 2.92
C PHE A 47 7.54 -2.84 2.01
N LEU A 48 7.29 -4.08 1.57
CA LEU A 48 8.22 -4.85 0.76
C LEU A 48 8.14 -4.45 -0.72
N ARG A 49 6.91 -4.27 -1.22
CA ARG A 49 6.62 -3.90 -2.60
C ARG A 49 5.28 -3.18 -2.69
N ARG A 50 4.19 -3.85 -3.02
CA ARG A 50 2.88 -3.23 -3.22
C ARG A 50 2.22 -2.85 -1.90
N ALA A 51 1.75 -1.62 -1.83
CA ALA A 51 1.01 -1.09 -0.70
C ALA A 51 -0.23 -0.35 -1.24
N TYR A 52 -1.22 -1.12 -1.70
CA TYR A 52 -2.36 -0.55 -2.39
C TYR A 52 -3.63 -0.52 -1.53
N GLY A 53 -4.24 0.65 -1.50
CA GLY A 53 -5.57 0.91 -0.97
C GLY A 53 -5.77 0.52 0.50
N LEU A 54 -7.01 0.22 0.83
CA LEU A 54 -7.41 -0.13 2.19
C LEU A 54 -6.75 -1.42 2.72
N GLY A 55 -6.33 -2.33 1.82
CA GLY A 55 -5.62 -3.54 2.24
C GLY A 55 -4.29 -3.25 2.91
N ALA A 56 -3.50 -2.33 2.35
CA ALA A 56 -2.25 -1.87 2.96
C ALA A 56 -2.51 -1.14 4.29
N MET A 57 -3.52 -0.26 4.33
CA MET A 57 -3.90 0.45 5.57
C MET A 57 -4.34 -0.52 6.67
N ALA A 58 -5.13 -1.54 6.34
CA ALA A 58 -5.55 -2.54 7.32
C ALA A 58 -4.35 -3.33 7.89
N MET A 59 -3.37 -3.65 7.07
CA MET A 59 -2.14 -4.33 7.50
C MET A 59 -1.24 -3.46 8.40
N THR A 60 -1.45 -2.16 8.42
CA THR A 60 -0.76 -1.21 9.33
C THR A 60 -1.57 -0.87 10.59
N GLY A 61 -2.74 -1.49 10.75
CA GLY A 61 -3.61 -1.24 11.90
C GLY A 61 -4.67 -0.17 11.66
N GLY A 62 -4.84 0.29 10.40
CA GLY A 62 -5.89 1.22 9.98
C GLY A 62 -5.39 2.46 9.24
N SER A 63 -4.15 2.86 9.43
CA SER A 63 -3.48 3.97 8.73
C SER A 63 -1.98 3.76 8.73
N PHE A 64 -1.26 4.37 7.79
CA PHE A 64 0.21 4.31 7.77
C PHE A 64 0.86 5.07 8.94
N GLU A 65 0.10 5.91 9.65
CA GLU A 65 0.52 6.65 10.84
C GLU A 65 0.32 5.87 12.16
N VAL A 66 -0.38 4.73 12.13
CA VAL A 66 -0.64 3.91 13.34
C VAL A 66 0.60 3.15 13.81
N PRO A 67 1.41 2.56 12.92
CA PRO A 67 2.62 1.87 13.34
C PRO A 67 3.56 2.79 14.14
N ARG A 68 4.26 2.22 15.09
CA ARG A 68 5.36 2.92 15.78
C ARG A 68 6.48 3.31 14.82
N TYR A 69 6.66 2.53 13.77
CA TYR A 69 7.63 2.77 12.71
C TYR A 69 7.15 2.11 11.43
N ALA A 70 7.01 2.90 10.38
CA ALA A 70 6.56 2.48 9.07
C ALA A 70 7.67 2.78 8.05
N VAL A 71 8.25 1.74 7.46
CA VAL A 71 9.34 1.90 6.49
C VAL A 71 9.11 1.09 5.24
N SER A 72 9.67 1.53 4.13
CA SER A 72 9.58 0.83 2.86
C SER A 72 10.96 0.43 2.33
N TRP A 73 11.01 -0.68 1.63
CA TRP A 73 12.13 -0.97 0.74
C TRP A 73 12.06 -0.05 -0.48
N PRO A 74 13.18 0.16 -1.22
CA PRO A 74 13.23 1.10 -2.35
C PRO A 74 12.25 0.80 -3.48
N GLN A 75 11.86 -0.48 -3.65
CA GLN A 75 10.87 -0.93 -4.63
C GLN A 75 9.42 -0.81 -4.14
N GLY A 76 9.16 -0.19 -3.01
CA GLY A 76 7.81 0.04 -2.51
C GLY A 76 6.98 0.90 -3.48
N GLU A 77 5.76 0.44 -3.71
CA GLU A 77 4.78 1.05 -4.62
C GLU A 77 3.51 1.37 -3.84
N PHE A 78 3.14 2.64 -3.81
CA PHE A 78 2.00 3.15 -3.06
C PHE A 78 0.92 3.65 -4.01
N GLY A 79 -0.34 3.40 -3.69
CA GLY A 79 -1.47 3.87 -4.47
C GLY A 79 -2.81 3.52 -3.86
N ALA A 80 -3.85 4.22 -4.29
CA ALA A 80 -5.21 3.97 -3.83
C ALA A 80 -5.77 2.61 -4.30
N MET A 81 -5.24 2.09 -5.40
CA MET A 81 -5.57 0.80 -6.00
C MET A 81 -4.43 0.37 -6.92
N GLY A 82 -4.51 -0.82 -7.54
CA GLY A 82 -3.56 -1.25 -8.56
C GLY A 82 -3.44 -0.21 -9.67
N LEU A 83 -2.21 0.17 -10.03
CA LEU A 83 -1.94 1.36 -10.85
C LEU A 83 -2.49 1.25 -12.26
N GLU A 84 -2.48 0.07 -12.88
CA GLU A 84 -3.09 -0.20 -14.19
C GLU A 84 -4.61 0.07 -14.14
N GLY A 85 -5.28 -0.43 -13.12
CA GLY A 85 -6.70 -0.20 -12.89
C GLY A 85 -7.00 1.29 -12.64
N ALA A 86 -6.13 1.97 -11.91
CA ALA A 86 -6.25 3.40 -11.66
C ALA A 86 -6.15 4.24 -12.93
N VAL A 87 -5.25 3.90 -13.87
CA VAL A 87 -5.17 4.55 -15.19
C VAL A 87 -6.45 4.33 -15.98
N HIS A 88 -6.93 3.08 -16.08
CA HIS A 88 -8.16 2.78 -16.80
C HIS A 88 -9.39 3.48 -16.23
N LEU A 89 -9.46 3.64 -14.92
CA LEU A 89 -10.58 4.29 -14.26
C LEU A 89 -10.48 5.82 -14.33
N GLY A 90 -9.32 6.37 -13.99
CA GLY A 90 -9.11 7.82 -13.86
C GLY A 90 -9.01 8.55 -15.20
N PHE A 91 -8.52 7.86 -16.24
CA PHE A 91 -8.30 8.44 -17.58
C PHE A 91 -9.13 7.74 -18.66
N ARG A 92 -10.30 7.21 -18.26
CA ARG A 92 -11.17 6.45 -19.14
C ARG A 92 -11.58 7.24 -20.38
N GLN A 93 -11.86 8.54 -20.22
CA GLN A 93 -12.34 9.40 -21.29
C GLN A 93 -11.19 9.69 -22.26
N GLU A 94 -10.03 10.10 -21.76
CA GLU A 94 -8.85 10.40 -22.58
C GLU A 94 -8.38 9.18 -23.37
N LEU A 95 -8.43 7.99 -22.76
CA LEU A 95 -8.09 6.75 -23.44
C LEU A 95 -9.12 6.38 -24.52
N ALA A 96 -10.40 6.72 -24.33
CA ALA A 96 -11.45 6.47 -25.31
C ALA A 96 -11.40 7.45 -26.50
N GLU A 97 -10.91 8.67 -26.30
CA GLU A 97 -10.76 9.71 -27.32
C GLU A 97 -9.50 9.54 -28.16
N ALA A 98 -8.61 8.58 -27.83
CA ALA A 98 -7.41 8.33 -28.61
C ALA A 98 -7.75 7.92 -30.05
N PRO A 99 -7.02 8.44 -31.07
CA PRO A 99 -7.39 8.30 -32.48
C PRO A 99 -7.27 6.85 -32.99
N ASP A 100 -6.44 6.05 -32.39
CA ASP A 100 -6.23 4.64 -32.72
C ASP A 100 -5.69 3.85 -31.52
N GLU A 101 -5.61 2.53 -31.67
CA GLU A 101 -5.15 1.63 -30.59
C GLU A 101 -3.68 1.88 -30.22
N GLY A 102 -2.82 2.24 -31.19
CA GLY A 102 -1.41 2.55 -30.92
C GLY A 102 -1.25 3.80 -30.07
N ALA A 103 -2.00 4.87 -30.39
CA ALA A 103 -2.04 6.09 -29.59
C ALA A 103 -2.63 5.85 -28.20
N ARG A 104 -3.67 5.02 -28.11
CA ARG A 104 -4.28 4.63 -26.81
C ARG A 104 -3.28 3.90 -25.93
N GLN A 105 -2.55 2.93 -26.48
CA GLN A 105 -1.54 2.19 -25.74
C GLN A 105 -0.38 3.09 -25.30
N ALA A 106 0.11 3.96 -26.17
CA ALA A 106 1.17 4.90 -25.84
C ALA A 106 0.76 5.88 -24.72
N LEU A 107 -0.49 6.35 -24.77
CA LEU A 107 -1.04 7.20 -23.72
C LEU A 107 -1.16 6.43 -22.39
N PHE A 108 -1.67 5.20 -22.43
CA PHE A 108 -1.77 4.33 -21.25
C PHE A 108 -0.40 4.11 -20.62
N ASP A 109 0.61 3.72 -21.38
CA ASP A 109 1.96 3.46 -20.89
C ASP A 109 2.59 4.71 -20.26
N LYS A 110 2.37 5.88 -20.87
CA LYS A 110 2.81 7.16 -20.30
C LYS A 110 2.16 7.44 -18.94
N LEU A 111 0.83 7.35 -18.87
CA LEU A 111 0.09 7.62 -17.64
C LEU A 111 0.44 6.62 -16.54
N LEU A 112 0.64 5.36 -16.90
CA LEU A 112 1.06 4.32 -15.97
C LEU A 112 2.45 4.62 -15.41
N ALA A 113 3.41 5.01 -16.25
CA ALA A 113 4.74 5.40 -15.81
C ALA A 113 4.72 6.62 -14.87
N GLU A 114 3.86 7.60 -15.14
CA GLU A 114 3.66 8.75 -14.25
C GLU A 114 3.09 8.32 -12.88
N MET A 115 2.13 7.41 -12.85
CA MET A 115 1.58 6.87 -11.60
C MET A 115 2.62 6.07 -10.81
N TYR A 116 3.40 5.23 -11.46
CA TYR A 116 4.51 4.52 -10.80
C TYR A 116 5.51 5.49 -10.17
N ASN A 117 5.87 6.57 -10.87
CA ASN A 117 6.78 7.57 -10.33
C ASN A 117 6.21 8.28 -9.11
N LYS A 118 4.92 8.64 -9.11
CA LYS A 118 4.24 9.28 -7.97
C LYS A 118 4.03 8.32 -6.79
N GLY A 119 3.90 7.02 -7.06
CA GLY A 119 3.70 6.00 -6.03
C GLY A 119 4.99 5.40 -5.45
N ARG A 120 6.17 5.92 -5.77
CA ARG A 120 7.44 5.39 -5.26
C ARG A 120 7.58 5.59 -3.74
N ALA A 121 8.28 4.67 -3.09
CA ALA A 121 8.56 4.76 -1.66
C ALA A 121 9.19 6.10 -1.24
N VAL A 122 10.08 6.65 -2.07
CA VAL A 122 10.72 7.96 -1.82
C VAL A 122 9.69 9.09 -1.81
N GLU A 123 8.68 9.03 -2.69
CA GLU A 123 7.61 10.02 -2.72
C GLU A 123 6.75 9.91 -1.46
N ALA A 124 6.31 8.70 -1.08
CA ALA A 124 5.57 8.48 0.15
C ALA A 124 6.32 8.99 1.39
N ALA A 125 7.63 8.75 1.47
CA ALA A 125 8.48 9.28 2.53
C ALA A 125 8.61 10.81 2.48
N SER A 126 8.64 11.42 1.28
CA SER A 126 8.73 12.88 1.14
C SER A 126 7.48 13.61 1.63
N TYR A 127 6.32 12.94 1.57
CA TYR A 127 5.05 13.44 2.11
C TYR A 127 4.80 13.01 3.56
N LEU A 128 5.75 12.34 4.21
CA LEU A 128 5.66 11.83 5.59
C LEU A 128 4.54 10.79 5.77
N GLU A 129 4.15 10.08 4.70
CA GLU A 129 3.23 8.95 4.79
C GLU A 129 3.89 7.72 5.42
N ILE A 130 5.23 7.64 5.30
CA ILE A 130 6.08 6.65 5.96
C ILE A 130 7.32 7.33 6.54
N ASP A 131 7.96 6.71 7.53
CA ASP A 131 9.09 7.29 8.26
C ASP A 131 10.39 7.28 7.47
N ALA A 132 10.63 6.22 6.69
CA ALA A 132 11.89 6.11 5.93
C ALA A 132 11.81 5.10 4.79
N VAL A 133 12.76 5.24 3.85
CA VAL A 133 13.11 4.18 2.89
C VAL A 133 14.42 3.56 3.34
N ILE A 134 14.43 2.23 3.49
CA ILE A 134 15.58 1.46 4.00
C ILE A 134 15.96 0.34 3.03
N GLN A 135 17.20 -0.07 3.01
CA GLN A 135 17.59 -1.25 2.24
C GLN A 135 17.08 -2.54 2.92
N PRO A 136 16.80 -3.61 2.16
CA PRO A 136 16.34 -4.88 2.72
C PRO A 136 17.21 -5.43 3.86
N GLU A 137 18.51 -5.25 3.78
CA GLU A 137 19.49 -5.69 4.77
C GLU A 137 19.35 -4.95 6.11
N GLU A 138 18.81 -3.74 6.10
CA GLU A 138 18.61 -2.90 7.28
C GLU A 138 17.35 -3.26 8.08
N THR A 139 16.47 -4.11 7.51
CA THR A 139 15.15 -4.42 8.06
C THR A 139 15.22 -4.90 9.52
N ARG A 140 16.11 -5.84 9.82
CA ARG A 140 16.27 -6.35 11.20
C ARG A 140 16.67 -5.24 12.17
N ALA A 141 17.60 -4.39 11.78
CA ALA A 141 18.07 -3.29 12.61
C ALA A 141 16.98 -2.23 12.82
N ALA A 142 16.20 -1.93 11.79
CA ALA A 142 15.06 -1.02 11.85
C ALA A 142 13.99 -1.53 12.85
N ILE A 143 13.58 -2.80 12.73
CA ILE A 143 12.64 -3.44 13.66
C ILE A 143 13.16 -3.38 15.10
N SER A 144 14.42 -3.79 15.31
CA SER A 144 15.00 -3.81 16.65
C SER A 144 15.02 -2.42 17.30
N ARG A 145 15.43 -1.40 16.55
CA ARG A 145 15.42 0.00 17.05
C ARG A 145 14.01 0.45 17.41
N ALA A 146 13.05 0.22 16.53
CA ALA A 146 11.66 0.63 16.74
C ALA A 146 11.02 -0.02 18.00
N LEU A 147 11.44 -1.22 18.35
CA LEU A 147 10.89 -1.94 19.51
C LEU A 147 11.60 -1.63 20.83
N VAL A 148 12.84 -1.15 20.79
CA VAL A 148 13.65 -0.83 22.00
C VAL A 148 13.44 0.62 22.43
N SER A 149 13.13 1.54 21.53
CA SER A 149 13.01 2.97 21.79
C SER A 149 11.67 3.42 22.39
N GLY A 150 10.94 2.51 23.08
CA GLY A 150 9.64 2.80 23.69
C GLY A 150 9.56 2.48 25.17
#